data_44c4317ca841442d092d44efe0c15019
#
_entry.id   44c4317ca841442d092d44efe0c15019
#
_cell.length_a   1.000
_cell.length_b   1.000
_cell.length_c   1.000
_cell.angle_alpha   90.00
_cell.angle_beta   90.00
_cell.angle_gamma   90.00
#
_symmetry.space_group_name_H-M   'P 1'
#
loop_
_entity.id
_entity.type
_entity.pdbx_description
1 polymer ?
#
loop_
_entity_poly.entity_id
_entity_poly.type
_entity_poly.pdbx_seq_one_letter_code
_entity_poly.pdbx_strand_id
1 'polypeptide(L)'
;MAMNPPITPGEILLEEYLQPMGISQNAMARAVGVSPRAINEIVLGKRAITPAMSIRFGAFFSQSPEFWHGIQVECDFRALAKDRKRLTAKIRPATELAESGQQTAA
;
A
#
# COMPACT_ATOMS: atom_id res chain seq x y z
N MET A 1 -15.25 4.95 20.99
CA MET A 1 -13.87 4.84 20.59
C MET A 1 -13.56 5.81 19.48
N ALA A 2 -12.53 6.55 19.65
CA ALA A 2 -12.16 7.51 18.63
C ALA A 2 -11.86 6.81 17.30
N MET A 3 -12.28 7.46 16.23
CA MET A 3 -11.97 6.99 14.91
C MET A 3 -10.54 7.38 14.57
N ASN A 4 -9.67 6.43 14.58
CA ASN A 4 -8.30 6.72 14.17
C ASN A 4 -8.25 6.85 12.66
N PRO A 5 -7.44 7.78 12.15
CA PRO A 5 -7.20 7.80 10.71
C PRO A 5 -6.60 6.47 10.28
N PRO A 6 -6.80 6.08 9.03
CA PRO A 6 -6.19 4.85 8.54
C PRO A 6 -4.68 4.91 8.71
N ILE A 7 -4.10 3.81 9.17
CA ILE A 7 -2.66 3.69 9.29
C ILE A 7 -2.07 3.58 7.89
N THR A 8 -1.00 4.29 7.64
CA THR A 8 -0.31 4.24 6.35
C THR A 8 0.94 3.39 6.45
N PRO A 9 1.41 2.83 5.33
CA PRO A 9 2.69 2.10 5.35
C PRO A 9 3.84 2.97 5.84
N GLY A 10 3.80 4.28 5.54
CA GLY A 10 4.84 5.19 6.00
C GLY A 10 4.89 5.33 7.50
N GLU A 11 3.73 5.35 8.17
CA GLU A 11 3.69 5.38 9.61
C GLU A 11 4.30 4.11 10.21
N ILE A 12 3.98 2.97 9.62
CA ILE A 12 4.55 1.70 10.07
C ILE A 12 6.06 1.72 9.90
N LEU A 13 6.53 2.19 8.75
CA LEU A 13 7.97 2.28 8.49
C LEU A 13 8.66 3.14 9.54
N LEU A 14 8.10 4.31 9.81
CA LEU A 14 8.73 5.25 10.74
C LEU A 14 8.67 4.74 12.18
N GLU A 15 7.47 4.38 12.65
CA GLU A 15 7.24 4.15 14.06
C GLU A 15 7.61 2.74 14.51
N GLU A 16 7.46 1.77 13.62
CA GLU A 16 7.72 0.38 13.98
C GLU A 16 9.13 -0.08 13.60
N TYR A 17 9.80 0.64 12.71
CA TYR A 17 11.10 0.20 12.21
C TYR A 17 12.18 1.25 12.39
N LEU A 18 12.04 2.42 11.76
CA LEU A 18 13.14 3.37 11.77
C LEU A 18 13.42 3.92 13.16
N GLN A 19 12.37 4.36 13.87
CA GLN A 19 12.58 4.91 15.21
C GLN A 19 13.10 3.86 16.19
N PRO A 20 12.48 2.68 16.32
CA PRO A 20 13.02 1.68 17.25
C PRO A 20 14.43 1.23 16.91
N MET A 21 14.78 1.18 15.64
CA MET A 21 16.11 0.73 15.21
C MET A 21 17.14 1.84 15.20
N GLY A 22 16.72 3.09 15.45
CA GLY A 22 17.63 4.21 15.43
C GLY A 22 18.19 4.52 14.05
N ILE A 23 17.44 4.24 13.00
CA ILE A 23 17.88 4.45 11.63
C ILE A 23 17.23 5.72 11.09
N SER A 24 18.04 6.64 10.58
CA SER A 24 17.51 7.85 9.95
C SER A 24 16.97 7.56 8.56
N GLN A 25 16.08 8.43 8.10
CA GLN A 25 15.55 8.30 6.75
C GLN A 25 16.66 8.41 5.71
N ASN A 26 17.62 9.30 5.94
CA ASN A 26 18.75 9.45 5.02
C ASN A 26 19.61 8.19 4.97
N ALA A 27 19.87 7.59 6.12
CA ALA A 27 20.65 6.35 6.17
C ALA A 27 19.94 5.22 5.43
N MET A 28 18.63 5.08 5.64
CA MET A 28 17.87 4.06 4.93
C MET A 28 17.89 4.30 3.42
N ALA A 29 17.68 5.54 3.01
CA ALA A 29 17.67 5.89 1.59
C ALA A 29 18.97 5.46 0.92
N ARG A 30 20.11 5.76 1.54
CA ARG A 30 21.41 5.35 1.00
C ARG A 30 21.52 3.83 0.95
N ALA A 31 21.07 3.16 1.98
CA ALA A 31 21.21 1.71 2.07
C ALA A 31 20.38 0.99 1.00
N VAL A 32 19.18 1.51 0.71
CA VAL A 32 18.31 0.86 -0.28
C VAL A 32 18.47 1.43 -1.69
N GLY A 33 19.31 2.45 -1.84
CA GLY A 33 19.65 2.99 -3.16
C GLY A 33 18.59 3.88 -3.76
N VAL A 34 17.89 4.66 -2.94
CA VAL A 34 16.91 5.64 -3.42
C VAL A 34 17.20 7.00 -2.83
N SER A 35 16.50 8.03 -3.31
CA SER A 35 16.71 9.37 -2.79
C SER A 35 16.12 9.50 -1.40
N PRO A 36 16.69 10.35 -0.54
CA PRO A 36 16.07 10.66 0.75
C PRO A 36 14.65 11.19 0.61
N ARG A 37 14.37 11.93 -0.46
CA ARG A 37 13.04 12.44 -0.73
C ARG A 37 12.03 11.33 -0.91
N ALA A 38 12.43 10.25 -1.60
CA ALA A 38 11.52 9.12 -1.81
C ALA A 38 11.12 8.49 -0.47
N ILE A 39 12.08 8.28 0.43
CA ILE A 39 11.78 7.74 1.74
C ILE A 39 10.90 8.71 2.53
N ASN A 40 11.22 10.00 2.50
CA ASN A 40 10.45 10.99 3.24
C ASN A 40 9.00 11.04 2.73
N GLU A 41 8.79 10.98 1.43
CA GLU A 41 7.44 11.01 0.88
C GLU A 41 6.64 9.77 1.27
N ILE A 42 7.29 8.63 1.35
CA ILE A 42 6.62 7.41 1.83
C ILE A 42 6.23 7.59 3.30
N VAL A 43 7.14 8.08 4.12
CA VAL A 43 6.87 8.32 5.54
C VAL A 43 5.69 9.27 5.72
N LEU A 44 5.60 10.29 4.89
CA LEU A 44 4.53 11.29 4.97
C LEU A 44 3.22 10.82 4.33
N GLY A 45 3.19 9.63 3.75
CA GLY A 45 1.99 9.13 3.10
C GLY A 45 1.71 9.73 1.74
N LYS A 46 2.71 10.38 1.14
CA LYS A 46 2.55 11.05 -0.15
C LYS A 46 2.98 10.19 -1.32
N ARG A 47 3.59 9.05 -1.05
CA ARG A 47 4.09 8.15 -2.08
C ARG A 47 3.81 6.72 -1.65
N ALA A 48 3.21 5.94 -2.53
CA ALA A 48 2.92 4.54 -2.27
C ALA A 48 4.19 3.70 -2.38
N ILE A 49 4.19 2.57 -1.69
CA ILE A 49 5.28 1.60 -1.80
C ILE A 49 4.97 0.69 -2.98
N THR A 50 5.72 0.87 -4.06
CA THR A 50 5.59 0.06 -5.27
C THR A 50 6.22 -1.31 -5.06
N PRO A 51 5.95 -2.28 -5.96
CA PRO A 51 6.66 -3.57 -5.87
C PRO A 51 8.17 -3.43 -5.88
N ALA A 52 8.72 -2.55 -6.71
CA ALA A 52 10.17 -2.34 -6.74
C ALA A 52 10.70 -1.83 -5.41
N MET A 53 9.99 -0.88 -4.80
CA MET A 53 10.38 -0.36 -3.50
C MET A 53 10.26 -1.42 -2.43
N SER A 54 9.22 -2.25 -2.51
CA SER A 54 9.00 -3.34 -1.56
C SER A 54 10.14 -4.35 -1.59
N ILE A 55 10.64 -4.66 -2.77
CA ILE A 55 11.79 -5.55 -2.91
C ILE A 55 13.01 -4.97 -2.19
N ARG A 56 13.25 -3.67 -2.38
CA ARG A 56 14.38 -3.00 -1.72
C ARG A 56 14.23 -3.00 -0.20
N PHE A 57 13.03 -2.68 0.28
CA PHE A 57 12.77 -2.65 1.72
C PHE A 57 12.88 -4.06 2.32
N GLY A 58 12.37 -5.06 1.60
CA GLY A 58 12.49 -6.45 2.06
C GLY A 58 13.92 -6.87 2.23
N ALA A 59 14.78 -6.52 1.26
CA ALA A 59 16.19 -6.84 1.37
C ALA A 59 16.83 -6.13 2.56
N PHE A 60 16.46 -4.87 2.78
CA PHE A 60 17.03 -4.08 3.86
C PHE A 60 16.66 -4.63 5.24
N PHE A 61 15.40 -5.03 5.41
CA PHE A 61 14.92 -5.52 6.70
C PHE A 61 14.94 -7.05 6.81
N SER A 62 15.51 -7.74 5.84
CA SER A 62 15.55 -9.20 5.83
C SER A 62 14.16 -9.82 5.90
N GLN A 63 13.27 -9.31 5.09
CA GLN A 63 11.88 -9.75 4.97
C GLN A 63 11.62 -10.20 3.55
N SER A 64 10.44 -10.78 3.31
CA SER A 64 10.09 -11.17 1.95
C SER A 64 9.99 -9.95 1.03
N PRO A 65 10.24 -10.12 -0.27
CA PRO A 65 10.14 -8.99 -1.19
C PRO A 65 8.76 -8.38 -1.28
N GLU A 66 7.72 -9.15 -0.95
CA GLU A 66 6.33 -8.71 -1.06
C GLU A 66 5.79 -8.05 0.20
N PHE A 67 6.52 -8.10 1.29
CA PHE A 67 5.98 -7.71 2.59
C PHE A 67 5.42 -6.29 2.59
N TRP A 68 6.22 -5.34 2.17
CA TRP A 68 5.82 -3.92 2.24
C TRP A 68 4.75 -3.57 1.24
N HIS A 69 4.78 -4.17 0.07
CA HIS A 69 3.71 -3.95 -0.91
C HIS A 69 2.39 -4.55 -0.40
N GLY A 70 2.47 -5.67 0.29
CA GLY A 70 1.28 -6.24 0.92
C GLY A 70 0.63 -5.30 1.92
N ILE A 71 1.46 -4.63 2.74
CA ILE A 71 0.95 -3.62 3.66
C ILE A 71 0.30 -2.47 2.91
N GLN A 72 0.94 -2.03 1.82
CA GLN A 72 0.38 -0.94 1.01
C GLN A 72 -0.99 -1.32 0.47
N VAL A 73 -1.13 -2.52 -0.08
CA VAL A 73 -2.40 -2.98 -0.63
C VAL A 73 -3.48 -2.99 0.45
N GLU A 74 -3.15 -3.53 1.61
CA GLU A 74 -4.11 -3.59 2.71
C GLU A 74 -4.54 -2.20 3.16
N CYS A 75 -3.60 -1.29 3.28
CA CYS A 75 -3.90 0.08 3.67
C CYS A 75 -4.78 0.78 2.63
N ASP A 76 -4.50 0.52 1.35
CA ASP A 76 -5.29 1.11 0.27
C ASP A 76 -6.74 0.64 0.33
N PHE A 77 -6.97 -0.66 0.57
CA PHE A 77 -8.32 -1.17 0.70
C PHE A 77 -9.04 -0.58 1.92
N ARG A 78 -8.33 -0.44 3.03
CA ARG A 78 -8.93 0.17 4.22
C ARG A 78 -9.33 1.62 3.96
N ALA A 79 -8.51 2.35 3.23
CA ALA A 79 -8.81 3.74 2.94
C ALA A 79 -10.09 3.86 2.10
N LEU A 80 -10.41 2.84 1.31
CA LEU A 80 -11.59 2.85 0.45
C LEU A 80 -12.78 2.12 1.06
N ALA A 81 -12.66 1.65 2.30
CA ALA A 81 -13.73 0.83 2.89
C ALA A 81 -15.08 1.53 2.89
N LYS A 82 -15.08 2.84 3.15
CA LYS A 82 -16.33 3.61 3.18
C LYS A 82 -16.91 3.84 1.80
N ASP A 83 -16.09 3.67 0.76
CA ASP A 83 -16.51 3.93 -0.62
C ASP A 83 -16.97 2.68 -1.34
N ARG A 84 -16.92 1.54 -0.70
CA ARG A 84 -17.24 0.27 -1.40
C ARG A 84 -18.60 0.28 -2.05
N LYS A 85 -19.63 0.71 -1.29
CA LYS A 85 -20.97 0.74 -1.84
C LYS A 85 -21.07 1.70 -3.01
N ARG A 86 -20.47 2.88 -2.87
CA ARG A 86 -20.49 3.87 -3.95
C ARG A 86 -19.80 3.35 -5.20
N LEU A 87 -18.66 2.70 -5.01
CA LEU A 87 -17.87 2.21 -6.14
C LEU A 87 -18.56 1.10 -6.90
N THR A 88 -19.41 0.32 -6.23
CA THR A 88 -20.06 -0.83 -6.87
C THR A 88 -21.53 -0.60 -7.20
N ALA A 89 -22.07 0.56 -6.82
CA ALA A 89 -23.52 0.79 -6.89
C ALA A 89 -24.14 0.59 -8.26
N LYS A 90 -23.39 0.90 -9.32
CA LYS A 90 -23.90 0.80 -10.68
C LYS A 90 -23.29 -0.35 -11.46
N ILE A 91 -22.53 -1.21 -10.76
CA ILE A 91 -21.89 -2.33 -11.44
C ILE A 91 -22.90 -3.48 -11.55
N ARG A 92 -23.03 -4.01 -12.72
CA ARG A 92 -23.87 -5.18 -13.00
C ARG A 92 -22.97 -6.42 -13.05
N PRO A 93 -23.29 -7.45 -12.27
CA PRO A 93 -22.48 -8.67 -12.31
C PRO A 93 -22.50 -9.32 -13.69
N ALA A 94 -21.41 -9.98 -14.03
CA ALA A 94 -21.31 -10.64 -15.31
C ALA A 94 -22.39 -11.69 -15.51
N THR A 95 -22.79 -12.37 -14.43
CA THR A 95 -23.84 -13.38 -14.50
C THR A 95 -25.16 -12.78 -14.94
N GLU A 96 -25.44 -11.53 -14.55
CA GLU A 96 -26.66 -10.86 -14.99
C GLU A 96 -26.68 -10.65 -16.49
N LEU A 97 -25.54 -10.29 -17.07
CA LEU A 97 -25.44 -10.13 -18.51
C LEU A 97 -25.53 -11.47 -19.24
N ALA A 98 -24.89 -12.49 -18.69
CA ALA A 98 -24.93 -13.81 -19.25
C ALA A 98 -26.35 -14.36 -19.26
N GLU A 99 -27.10 -14.16 -18.18
CA GLU A 99 -28.48 -14.63 -18.06
C GLU A 99 -29.42 -13.94 -19.03
N SER A 100 -29.08 -12.72 -19.42
CA SER A 100 -29.92 -11.98 -20.36
C SER A 100 -29.75 -12.45 -21.81
N GLY A 101 -28.84 -13.39 -22.04
CA GLY A 101 -28.55 -13.86 -23.38
C GLY A 101 -27.77 -12.91 -24.24
N GLN A 102 -27.25 -11.86 -23.67
CA GLN A 102 -26.50 -10.86 -24.41
C GLN A 102 -25.03 -11.19 -24.51
N GLN A 103 -24.63 -12.23 -23.85
CA GLN A 103 -23.24 -12.64 -23.89
C GLN A 103 -22.92 -13.14 -25.27
N THR A 104 -21.86 -12.65 -25.84
CA THR A 104 -21.37 -13.16 -27.11
C THR A 104 -20.22 -14.10 -26.83
N ALA A 105 -20.12 -15.12 -27.67
CA ALA A 105 -18.96 -15.98 -27.58
C ALA A 105 -17.74 -15.17 -27.97
N ALA A 106 -16.81 -15.10 -27.08
CA ALA A 106 -15.61 -14.34 -27.32
C ALA A 106 -14.65 -15.13 -28.16
#